data_c2f57bd379f63274a3670ccb329525e8
#
_entry.id   c2f57bd379f63274a3670ccb329525e8
#
_cell.length_a   1.000
_cell.length_b   1.000
_cell.length_c   1.000
_cell.angle_alpha   90.00
_cell.angle_beta   90.00
_cell.angle_gamma   90.00
#
_symmetry.space_group_name_H-M   'P 1'
#
loop_
_entity.id
_entity.type
_entity.pdbx_description
1 polymer ?
#
loop_
_entity_poly.entity_id
_entity_poly.type
_entity_poly.pdbx_seq_one_letter_code
_entity_poly.pdbx_strand_id
1 'polypeptide(L)'
;MRINEIVRSLALAGCFISVSSAWAAEAPKDATAATQQANNALFNQLPFSDNTDFTNAHKGFIAPLPQEIIKGEQGNTVWDPQQYAFIKEGDKAPDSVNPSLWRQSQLINISGLFEVTEGVYQIRNLDLSNMTIIEGKEGITVVDPLVSAETAKVGMDLYYKNRGNKPVVAVIYTHSHVDHYGGVRGVVDEADVKSGKVKIYAPAGFMEAAVAENIMAGNVMSRRASYMYG
;
A
#
# COMPACT_ATOMS: atom_id res chain seq x y z
N MET A 1 -69.35 25.12 1.22
CA MET A 1 -68.05 25.85 1.33
C MET A 1 -66.95 24.81 1.31
N ARG A 2 -66.04 24.88 0.38
CA ARG A 2 -65.22 23.77 -0.15
C ARG A 2 -63.97 23.53 0.72
N ILE A 3 -63.82 22.33 1.21
CA ILE A 3 -62.69 21.83 2.00
C ILE A 3 -61.34 21.80 1.22
N ASN A 4 -61.39 22.14 -0.08
CA ASN A 4 -60.22 21.99 -0.96
C ASN A 4 -59.24 23.16 -0.95
N GLU A 5 -59.46 24.25 -0.26
CA GLU A 5 -58.54 25.40 -0.22
C GLU A 5 -57.65 25.43 1.01
N ILE A 6 -58.00 24.70 2.06
CA ILE A 6 -57.16 24.60 3.27
C ILE A 6 -55.99 23.62 3.10
N VAL A 7 -56.14 22.66 2.21
CA VAL A 7 -55.07 21.64 1.96
C VAL A 7 -53.95 22.18 1.04
N ARG A 8 -54.20 23.24 0.29
CA ARG A 8 -53.18 23.85 -0.59
C ARG A 8 -52.22 24.82 0.09
N SER A 9 -52.56 25.29 1.30
CA SER A 9 -51.73 26.29 2.01
C SER A 9 -50.74 25.63 3.03
N LEU A 10 -50.82 24.35 3.21
CA LEU A 10 -49.90 23.62 4.12
C LEU A 10 -48.79 22.87 3.43
N ALA A 11 -48.74 22.91 2.10
CA ALA A 11 -47.72 22.23 1.30
C ALA A 11 -46.49 23.06 0.93
N LEU A 12 -46.37 24.30 1.41
CA LEU A 12 -45.32 25.27 0.99
C LEU A 12 -44.44 25.78 2.15
N ALA A 13 -44.40 25.13 3.29
CA ALA A 13 -43.54 25.54 4.40
C ALA A 13 -42.53 24.46 4.85
N GLY A 14 -42.23 23.50 3.99
CA GLY A 14 -41.23 22.50 4.22
C GLY A 14 -39.94 22.76 3.43
N CYS A 15 -39.41 23.97 3.43
CA CYS A 15 -38.00 24.19 3.11
C CYS A 15 -37.14 23.59 4.22
N PHE A 16 -36.81 22.31 4.10
CA PHE A 16 -35.67 21.75 4.79
C PHE A 16 -34.43 22.50 4.32
N ILE A 17 -34.02 23.50 5.10
CA ILE A 17 -32.65 24.00 5.06
C ILE A 17 -31.81 22.88 5.60
N SER A 18 -31.39 21.97 4.73
CA SER A 18 -30.24 21.12 5.00
C SER A 18 -29.05 22.05 5.13
N VAL A 19 -28.77 22.47 6.35
CA VAL A 19 -27.47 23.01 6.72
C VAL A 19 -26.52 21.84 6.60
N SER A 20 -26.02 21.61 5.40
CA SER A 20 -24.77 20.88 5.22
C SER A 20 -23.74 21.70 5.98
N SER A 21 -23.50 21.36 7.25
CA SER A 21 -22.27 21.70 7.92
C SER A 21 -21.16 21.04 7.09
N ALA A 22 -20.68 21.77 6.07
CA ALA A 22 -19.39 21.48 5.49
C ALA A 22 -18.43 21.59 6.68
N TRP A 23 -18.00 20.48 7.20
CA TRP A 23 -16.83 20.43 8.08
C TRP A 23 -15.68 20.89 7.18
N ALA A 24 -15.43 22.20 7.21
CA ALA A 24 -14.21 22.72 6.64
C ALA A 24 -13.09 21.97 7.39
N ALA A 25 -12.29 21.23 6.67
CA ALA A 25 -11.13 20.60 7.26
C ALA A 25 -10.35 21.68 7.98
N GLU A 26 -10.16 21.52 9.29
CA GLU A 26 -9.42 22.49 10.09
C GLU A 26 -8.03 22.64 9.47
N ALA A 27 -7.56 23.87 9.30
CA ALA A 27 -6.23 24.10 8.75
C ALA A 27 -5.17 23.37 9.59
N PRO A 28 -4.13 22.76 8.97
CA PRO A 28 -3.08 22.11 9.69
C PRO A 28 -2.49 23.04 10.77
N LYS A 29 -2.32 22.51 11.97
CA LYS A 29 -1.74 23.26 13.11
C LYS A 29 -0.27 22.95 13.23
N ASP A 30 0.51 23.95 13.61
CA ASP A 30 1.91 23.75 13.95
C ASP A 30 2.05 22.85 15.19
N ALA A 31 3.19 22.15 15.26
CA ALA A 31 3.51 21.34 16.43
C ALA A 31 3.61 22.21 17.69
N THR A 32 3.02 21.74 18.79
CA THR A 32 3.18 22.43 20.08
C THR A 32 4.64 22.41 20.55
N ALA A 33 5.03 23.36 21.40
CA ALA A 33 6.39 23.37 21.98
C ALA A 33 6.74 22.06 22.70
N ALA A 34 5.77 21.43 23.36
CA ALA A 34 5.96 20.13 24.01
C ALA A 34 6.26 19.02 23.00
N THR A 35 5.54 18.99 21.87
CA THR A 35 5.77 18.04 20.79
C THR A 35 7.15 18.23 20.16
N GLN A 36 7.51 19.48 19.85
CA GLN A 36 8.83 19.82 19.30
C GLN A 36 9.96 19.40 20.24
N GLN A 37 9.82 19.70 21.54
CA GLN A 37 10.81 19.32 22.55
C GLN A 37 10.97 17.81 22.66
N ALA A 38 9.86 17.06 22.69
CA ALA A 38 9.88 15.60 22.75
C ALA A 38 10.57 14.98 21.52
N ASN A 39 10.22 15.45 20.32
CA ASN A 39 10.82 14.98 19.07
C ASN A 39 12.32 15.35 18.99
N ASN A 40 12.69 16.58 19.35
CA ASN A 40 14.08 17.03 19.32
C ASN A 40 14.98 16.28 20.32
N ALA A 41 14.44 15.85 21.47
CA ALA A 41 15.20 15.08 22.45
C ALA A 41 15.71 13.74 21.89
N LEU A 42 15.01 13.15 20.92
CA LEU A 42 15.39 11.88 20.30
C LEU A 42 16.70 11.96 19.49
N PHE A 43 17.05 13.12 18.93
CA PHE A 43 18.32 13.30 18.21
C PHE A 43 19.56 13.09 19.09
N ASN A 44 19.42 13.28 20.41
CA ASN A 44 20.49 13.03 21.37
C ASN A 44 20.48 11.60 21.94
N GLN A 45 19.43 10.83 21.69
CA GLN A 45 19.22 9.49 22.26
C GLN A 45 19.45 8.37 21.25
N LEU A 46 19.27 8.65 19.97
CA LEU A 46 19.31 7.65 18.89
C LEU A 46 20.46 7.96 17.92
N PRO A 47 21.06 6.92 17.29
CA PRO A 47 22.23 7.06 16.45
C PRO A 47 21.87 7.55 15.02
N PHE A 48 21.28 8.74 14.89
CA PHE A 48 20.85 9.28 13.59
C PHE A 48 22.02 9.56 12.62
N SER A 49 23.26 9.60 13.11
CA SER A 49 24.46 9.72 12.27
C SER A 49 24.87 8.42 11.59
N ASP A 50 24.35 7.28 12.01
CA ASP A 50 24.59 5.99 11.36
C ASP A 50 23.72 5.87 10.10
N ASN A 51 24.37 5.87 8.93
CA ASN A 51 23.72 5.73 7.62
C ASN A 51 23.86 4.34 7.01
N THR A 52 24.26 3.33 7.81
CA THR A 52 24.41 1.94 7.35
C THR A 52 23.13 1.39 6.76
N ASP A 53 21.96 1.74 7.34
CA ASP A 53 20.66 1.29 6.84
C ASP A 53 20.35 1.83 5.45
N PHE A 54 20.63 3.10 5.17
CA PHE A 54 20.47 3.71 3.84
C PHE A 54 21.40 3.06 2.83
N THR A 55 22.68 2.88 3.19
CA THR A 55 23.63 2.15 2.36
C THR A 55 23.14 0.75 2.02
N ASN A 56 22.58 0.03 2.99
CA ASN A 56 22.03 -1.31 2.79
C ASN A 56 20.74 -1.30 1.96
N ALA A 57 19.86 -0.31 2.16
CA ALA A 57 18.61 -0.19 1.41
C ALA A 57 18.84 0.05 -0.09
N HIS A 58 19.90 0.73 -0.47
CA HIS A 58 20.27 0.94 -1.89
C HIS A 58 20.98 -0.25 -2.55
N LYS A 59 21.44 -1.23 -1.79
CA LYS A 59 22.15 -2.39 -2.37
C LYS A 59 21.26 -3.17 -3.32
N GLY A 60 21.85 -3.56 -4.45
CA GLY A 60 21.20 -4.39 -5.46
C GLY A 60 20.13 -3.66 -6.29
N PHE A 61 20.06 -2.32 -6.24
CA PHE A 61 19.13 -1.56 -7.07
C PHE A 61 19.34 -1.84 -8.55
N ILE A 62 18.25 -2.16 -9.28
CA ILE A 62 18.26 -2.47 -10.71
C ILE A 62 17.51 -1.39 -11.49
N ALA A 63 16.27 -1.07 -11.09
CA ALA A 63 15.41 -0.16 -11.83
C ALA A 63 14.40 0.53 -10.92
N PRO A 64 14.05 1.81 -11.21
CA PRO A 64 13.00 2.53 -10.47
C PRO A 64 11.61 1.98 -10.80
N LEU A 65 10.65 2.22 -9.89
CA LEU A 65 9.23 2.01 -10.17
C LEU A 65 8.75 2.95 -11.28
N PRO A 66 7.76 2.53 -12.10
CA PRO A 66 7.00 3.44 -12.94
C PRO A 66 6.38 4.56 -12.08
N GLN A 67 6.36 5.78 -12.65
CA GLN A 67 5.87 6.98 -11.93
C GLN A 67 4.43 7.31 -12.28
N GLU A 68 3.82 6.58 -13.21
CA GLU A 68 2.43 6.75 -13.63
C GLU A 68 1.48 6.22 -12.55
N ILE A 69 0.36 6.93 -12.38
CA ILE A 69 -0.72 6.47 -11.49
C ILE A 69 -1.27 5.15 -12.01
N ILE A 70 -1.29 4.14 -11.16
CA ILE A 70 -1.87 2.84 -11.48
C ILE A 70 -3.40 2.95 -11.36
N LYS A 71 -4.10 2.63 -12.46
CA LYS A 71 -5.55 2.72 -12.58
C LYS A 71 -6.17 1.34 -12.57
N GLY A 72 -7.34 1.21 -11.93
CA GLY A 72 -8.20 0.05 -12.06
C GLY A 72 -9.03 0.08 -13.35
N GLU A 73 -9.73 -1.00 -13.63
CA GLU A 73 -10.57 -1.16 -14.83
C GLU A 73 -11.65 -0.07 -14.98
N GLN A 74 -12.13 0.49 -13.87
CA GLN A 74 -13.13 1.57 -13.85
C GLN A 74 -12.50 2.96 -13.90
N GLY A 75 -11.17 3.08 -14.10
CA GLY A 75 -10.44 4.33 -14.15
C GLY A 75 -10.15 4.96 -12.79
N ASN A 76 -10.55 4.33 -11.69
CA ASN A 76 -10.21 4.76 -10.34
C ASN A 76 -8.70 4.61 -10.09
N THR A 77 -8.16 5.44 -9.21
CA THR A 77 -6.77 5.31 -8.77
C THR A 77 -6.66 4.10 -7.83
N VAL A 78 -5.78 3.15 -8.18
CA VAL A 78 -5.43 2.01 -7.33
C VAL A 78 -4.21 2.36 -6.49
N TRP A 79 -3.19 2.95 -7.13
CA TRP A 79 -1.98 3.38 -6.45
C TRP A 79 -1.38 4.61 -7.13
N ASP A 80 -0.93 5.57 -6.33
CA ASP A 80 -0.20 6.75 -6.81
C ASP A 80 1.24 6.71 -6.29
N PRO A 81 2.24 6.40 -7.12
CA PRO A 81 3.64 6.37 -6.70
C PRO A 81 4.15 7.72 -6.19
N GLN A 82 3.48 8.83 -6.54
CA GLN A 82 3.88 10.18 -6.17
C GLN A 82 3.33 10.64 -4.81
N GLN A 83 2.42 9.87 -4.19
CA GLN A 83 1.77 10.30 -2.94
C GLN A 83 2.75 10.54 -1.78
N TYR A 84 3.93 9.90 -1.80
CA TYR A 84 4.99 10.05 -0.80
C TYR A 84 6.22 10.81 -1.32
N ALA A 85 6.12 11.50 -2.47
CA ALA A 85 7.26 12.22 -3.07
C ALA A 85 7.80 13.37 -2.20
N PHE A 86 7.03 13.79 -1.18
CA PHE A 86 7.48 14.78 -0.21
C PHE A 86 8.47 14.21 0.83
N ILE A 87 8.60 12.90 0.96
CA ILE A 87 9.56 12.24 1.87
C ILE A 87 10.84 11.99 1.10
N LYS A 88 11.86 12.82 1.35
CA LYS A 88 13.14 12.70 0.66
C LYS A 88 14.23 12.24 1.63
N GLU A 89 15.13 11.39 1.13
CA GLU A 89 16.31 10.99 1.87
C GLU A 89 17.16 12.20 2.24
N GLY A 90 17.61 12.28 3.49
CA GLY A 90 18.41 13.36 4.01
C GLY A 90 17.63 14.60 4.51
N ASP A 91 16.33 14.71 4.20
CA ASP A 91 15.52 15.80 4.72
C ASP A 91 15.31 15.67 6.24
N LYS A 92 15.34 16.80 6.94
CA LYS A 92 15.02 16.85 8.37
C LYS A 92 13.53 16.52 8.59
N ALA A 93 13.24 15.76 9.65
CA ALA A 93 11.86 15.50 10.06
C ALA A 93 11.12 16.83 10.36
N PRO A 94 9.88 17.01 9.91
CA PRO A 94 9.03 18.11 10.39
C PRO A 94 8.86 18.05 11.92
N ASP A 95 8.71 19.20 12.56
CA ASP A 95 8.63 19.30 14.02
C ASP A 95 7.44 18.52 14.63
N SER A 96 6.42 18.26 13.85
CA SER A 96 5.24 17.46 14.24
C SER A 96 5.45 15.95 14.11
N VAL A 97 6.53 15.50 13.48
CA VAL A 97 6.79 14.08 13.17
C VAL A 97 7.93 13.56 14.02
N ASN A 98 7.74 12.38 14.60
CA ASN A 98 8.80 11.67 15.30
C ASN A 98 9.97 11.40 14.33
N PRO A 99 11.22 11.83 14.64
CA PRO A 99 12.34 11.70 13.71
C PRO A 99 12.72 10.25 13.38
N SER A 100 12.44 9.28 14.26
CA SER A 100 12.64 7.86 13.94
C SER A 100 11.64 7.37 12.90
N LEU A 101 10.37 7.77 12.99
CA LEU A 101 9.36 7.45 11.99
C LEU A 101 9.66 8.12 10.65
N TRP A 102 10.13 9.38 10.67
CA TRP A 102 10.56 10.06 9.45
C TRP A 102 11.71 9.32 8.77
N ARG A 103 12.74 8.94 9.54
CA ARG A 103 13.86 8.13 9.04
C ARG A 103 13.38 6.79 8.47
N GLN A 104 12.47 6.10 9.16
CA GLN A 104 11.89 4.86 8.68
C GLN A 104 11.12 5.06 7.35
N SER A 105 10.35 6.16 7.26
CA SER A 105 9.63 6.49 6.03
C SER A 105 10.57 6.81 4.87
N GLN A 106 11.71 7.47 5.12
CA GLN A 106 12.74 7.69 4.12
C GLN A 106 13.35 6.37 3.61
N LEU A 107 13.62 5.41 4.52
CA LEU A 107 14.13 4.08 4.15
C LEU A 107 13.11 3.29 3.33
N ILE A 108 11.83 3.30 3.72
CA ILE A 108 10.75 2.64 2.97
C ILE A 108 10.60 3.25 1.58
N ASN A 109 10.80 4.57 1.44
CA ASN A 109 10.65 5.28 0.17
C ASN A 109 11.77 4.97 -0.85
N ILE A 110 12.80 4.22 -0.47
CA ILE A 110 13.80 3.66 -1.39
C ILE A 110 13.14 2.50 -2.15
N SER A 111 12.56 2.81 -3.30
CA SER A 111 11.63 1.97 -4.06
C SER A 111 12.24 1.48 -5.38
N GLY A 112 11.73 0.39 -5.91
CA GLY A 112 12.16 -0.15 -7.20
C GLY A 112 12.26 -1.67 -7.25
N LEU A 113 12.95 -2.15 -8.28
CA LEU A 113 13.41 -3.54 -8.42
C LEU A 113 14.82 -3.66 -7.88
N PHE A 114 15.03 -4.62 -7.00
CA PHE A 114 16.32 -4.91 -6.36
C PHE A 114 16.71 -6.38 -6.50
N GLU A 115 18.00 -6.66 -6.68
CA GLU A 115 18.57 -7.97 -6.47
C GLU A 115 19.02 -8.07 -5.00
N VAL A 116 18.39 -8.96 -4.24
CA VAL A 116 18.72 -9.20 -2.82
C VAL A 116 19.96 -10.07 -2.70
N THR A 117 20.00 -11.12 -3.50
CA THR A 117 21.13 -12.03 -3.72
C THR A 117 20.91 -12.69 -5.09
N GLU A 118 21.90 -13.42 -5.58
CA GLU A 118 21.82 -14.11 -6.86
C GLU A 118 20.51 -14.93 -6.97
N GLY A 119 19.72 -14.63 -8.00
CA GLY A 119 18.45 -15.32 -8.26
C GLY A 119 17.28 -14.91 -7.35
N VAL A 120 17.43 -13.95 -6.45
CA VAL A 120 16.36 -13.46 -5.58
C VAL A 120 16.18 -11.96 -5.75
N TYR A 121 15.00 -11.55 -6.18
CA TYR A 121 14.65 -10.16 -6.49
C TYR A 121 13.47 -9.68 -5.67
N GLN A 122 13.40 -8.37 -5.42
CA GLN A 122 12.27 -7.74 -4.73
C GLN A 122 11.78 -6.51 -5.50
N ILE A 123 10.46 -6.41 -5.61
CA ILE A 123 9.76 -5.17 -5.88
C ILE A 123 9.42 -4.54 -4.52
N ARG A 124 9.98 -3.35 -4.26
CA ARG A 124 9.85 -2.64 -2.98
C ARG A 124 9.04 -1.37 -3.14
N ASN A 125 8.15 -1.11 -2.18
CA ASN A 125 7.34 0.11 -2.08
C ASN A 125 6.47 0.42 -3.32
N LEU A 126 5.99 -0.61 -4.02
CA LEU A 126 5.01 -0.43 -5.10
C LEU A 126 3.58 -0.34 -4.56
N ASP A 127 3.32 -1.00 -3.42
CA ASP A 127 2.15 -0.79 -2.57
C ASP A 127 2.52 -1.09 -1.09
N LEU A 128 1.60 -1.62 -0.28
CA LEU A 128 1.80 -1.81 1.17
C LEU A 128 2.82 -2.89 1.52
N SER A 129 3.05 -3.87 0.63
CA SER A 129 4.00 -4.96 0.88
C SER A 129 5.15 -5.01 -0.14
N ASN A 130 6.05 -5.94 0.03
CA ASN A 130 7.10 -6.23 -0.94
C ASN A 130 6.82 -7.56 -1.64
N MET A 131 6.92 -7.59 -2.96
CA MET A 131 6.85 -8.83 -3.73
C MET A 131 8.25 -9.38 -3.94
N THR A 132 8.48 -10.64 -3.55
CA THR A 132 9.76 -11.32 -3.76
C THR A 132 9.65 -12.34 -4.89
N ILE A 133 10.63 -12.35 -5.79
CA ILE A 133 10.70 -13.23 -6.96
C ILE A 133 11.97 -14.07 -6.85
N ILE A 134 11.81 -15.39 -6.89
CA ILE A 134 12.92 -16.35 -6.80
C ILE A 134 13.05 -17.08 -8.14
N GLU A 135 14.19 -16.96 -8.79
CA GLU A 135 14.49 -17.61 -10.05
C GLU A 135 14.89 -19.07 -9.83
N GLY A 136 14.17 -19.99 -10.45
CA GLY A 136 14.48 -21.41 -10.50
C GLY A 136 14.89 -21.89 -11.89
N LYS A 137 15.17 -23.17 -12.04
CA LYS A 137 15.54 -23.78 -13.33
C LYS A 137 14.36 -23.82 -14.31
N GLU A 138 13.17 -24.07 -13.83
CA GLU A 138 11.96 -24.26 -14.65
C GLU A 138 11.12 -22.99 -14.81
N GLY A 139 11.37 -21.99 -13.97
CA GLY A 139 10.63 -20.74 -13.93
C GLY A 139 10.87 -19.98 -12.64
N ILE A 140 9.93 -19.13 -12.27
CA ILE A 140 10.02 -18.29 -11.07
C ILE A 140 8.97 -18.65 -10.03
N THR A 141 9.31 -18.48 -8.77
CA THR A 141 8.39 -18.51 -7.64
C THR A 141 8.16 -17.09 -7.15
N VAL A 142 6.91 -16.67 -7.02
CA VAL A 142 6.55 -15.36 -6.48
C VAL A 142 6.08 -15.52 -5.04
N VAL A 143 6.63 -14.71 -4.13
CA VAL A 143 6.23 -14.67 -2.72
C VAL A 143 5.54 -13.34 -2.46
N ASP A 144 4.35 -13.39 -1.88
CA ASP A 144 3.52 -12.23 -1.50
C ASP A 144 3.26 -11.26 -2.67
N PRO A 145 2.31 -11.58 -3.54
CA PRO A 145 2.06 -10.84 -4.78
C PRO A 145 1.29 -9.52 -4.60
N LEU A 146 1.59 -8.72 -3.57
CA LEU A 146 1.03 -7.40 -3.33
C LEU A 146 -0.49 -7.37 -3.05
N VAL A 147 -1.06 -6.16 -2.90
CA VAL A 147 -2.46 -5.97 -2.48
C VAL A 147 -3.46 -6.07 -3.63
N SER A 148 -3.07 -5.70 -4.86
CA SER A 148 -3.97 -5.67 -6.01
C SER A 148 -3.38 -6.31 -7.26
N ALA A 149 -4.25 -6.79 -8.15
CA ALA A 149 -3.83 -7.35 -9.44
C ALA A 149 -3.08 -6.31 -10.29
N GLU A 150 -3.50 -5.05 -10.22
CA GLU A 150 -2.90 -3.95 -10.97
C GLU A 150 -1.47 -3.67 -10.50
N THR A 151 -1.24 -3.54 -9.19
CA THR A 151 0.11 -3.30 -8.64
C THR A 151 1.01 -4.50 -8.87
N ALA A 152 0.51 -5.72 -8.64
CA ALA A 152 1.26 -6.95 -8.89
C ALA A 152 1.68 -7.09 -10.35
N LYS A 153 0.77 -6.77 -11.29
CA LYS A 153 1.09 -6.79 -12.73
C LYS A 153 2.19 -5.79 -13.07
N VAL A 154 2.11 -4.55 -12.58
CA VAL A 154 3.14 -3.52 -12.80
C VAL A 154 4.49 -3.97 -12.24
N GLY A 155 4.51 -4.59 -11.07
CA GLY A 155 5.72 -5.16 -10.48
C GLY A 155 6.31 -6.29 -11.33
N MET A 156 5.47 -7.20 -11.82
CA MET A 156 5.91 -8.29 -12.71
C MET A 156 6.42 -7.76 -14.05
N ASP A 157 5.75 -6.78 -14.65
CA ASP A 157 6.19 -6.15 -15.90
C ASP A 157 7.57 -5.48 -15.73
N LEU A 158 7.82 -4.83 -14.57
CA LEU A 158 9.13 -4.26 -14.24
C LEU A 158 10.21 -5.35 -14.12
N TYR A 159 9.90 -6.46 -13.45
CA TYR A 159 10.80 -7.60 -13.35
C TYR A 159 11.10 -8.18 -14.74
N TYR A 160 10.08 -8.50 -15.54
CA TYR A 160 10.26 -9.08 -16.87
C TYR A 160 11.07 -8.20 -17.83
N LYS A 161 10.86 -6.89 -17.78
CA LYS A 161 11.61 -5.91 -18.57
C LYS A 161 13.11 -5.97 -18.28
N ASN A 162 13.51 -6.24 -17.04
CA ASN A 162 14.90 -6.20 -16.61
C ASN A 162 15.58 -7.58 -16.52
N ARG A 163 14.79 -8.67 -16.32
CA ARG A 163 15.32 -10.03 -16.12
C ARG A 163 14.90 -11.03 -17.19
N GLY A 164 14.05 -10.61 -18.12
CA GLY A 164 13.48 -11.50 -19.14
C GLY A 164 12.26 -12.26 -18.66
N ASN A 165 11.45 -12.71 -19.60
CA ASN A 165 10.19 -13.38 -19.35
C ASN A 165 10.40 -14.85 -18.97
N LYS A 166 10.17 -15.20 -17.72
CA LYS A 166 10.19 -16.57 -17.20
C LYS A 166 8.80 -16.96 -16.70
N PRO A 167 8.34 -18.21 -16.93
CA PRO A 167 7.03 -18.63 -16.46
C PRO A 167 6.98 -18.65 -14.93
N VAL A 168 5.86 -18.24 -14.35
CA VAL A 168 5.59 -18.46 -12.93
C VAL A 168 5.19 -19.92 -12.75
N VAL A 169 5.89 -20.62 -11.86
CA VAL A 169 5.60 -22.04 -11.55
C VAL A 169 4.99 -22.22 -10.15
N ALA A 170 5.20 -21.25 -9.26
CA ALA A 170 4.60 -21.27 -7.94
C ALA A 170 4.36 -19.85 -7.40
N VAL A 171 3.36 -19.74 -6.52
CA VAL A 171 3.11 -18.56 -5.68
C VAL A 171 3.05 -19.02 -4.22
N ILE A 172 3.66 -18.25 -3.33
CA ILE A 172 3.67 -18.52 -1.89
C ILE A 172 3.06 -17.31 -1.18
N TYR A 173 2.06 -17.55 -0.32
CA TYR A 173 1.54 -16.57 0.62
C TYR A 173 2.17 -16.81 1.99
N THR A 174 2.81 -15.79 2.56
CA THR A 174 3.43 -15.92 3.88
C THR A 174 2.40 -15.94 5.00
N HIS A 175 1.32 -15.18 4.85
CA HIS A 175 0.23 -15.10 5.82
C HIS A 175 -1.06 -14.53 5.19
N SER A 176 -2.12 -14.36 5.99
CA SER A 176 -3.49 -14.07 5.57
C SER A 176 -3.84 -12.60 5.36
N HIS A 177 -2.91 -11.66 5.55
CA HIS A 177 -3.17 -10.25 5.25
C HIS A 177 -3.29 -10.02 3.74
N VAL A 178 -4.26 -9.20 3.33
CA VAL A 178 -4.63 -9.04 1.91
C VAL A 178 -3.51 -8.48 1.03
N ASP A 179 -2.64 -7.66 1.58
CA ASP A 179 -1.48 -7.09 0.89
C ASP A 179 -0.38 -8.11 0.56
N HIS A 180 -0.55 -9.38 1.00
CA HIS A 180 0.35 -10.47 0.69
C HIS A 180 -0.22 -11.51 -0.28
N TYR A 181 -1.51 -11.40 -0.65
CA TYR A 181 -2.11 -12.33 -1.61
C TYR A 181 -3.10 -11.70 -2.60
N GLY A 182 -3.59 -10.50 -2.32
CA GLY A 182 -4.67 -9.87 -3.10
C GLY A 182 -4.32 -9.65 -4.58
N GLY A 183 -3.05 -9.45 -4.88
CA GLY A 183 -2.55 -9.22 -6.24
C GLY A 183 -2.30 -10.46 -7.08
N VAL A 184 -2.59 -11.68 -6.59
CA VAL A 184 -2.23 -12.93 -7.28
C VAL A 184 -2.73 -13.01 -8.74
N ARG A 185 -3.88 -12.40 -9.05
CA ARG A 185 -4.43 -12.37 -10.43
C ARG A 185 -3.63 -11.47 -11.37
N GLY A 186 -2.76 -10.61 -10.86
CA GLY A 186 -1.79 -9.85 -11.66
C GLY A 186 -0.51 -10.63 -11.96
N VAL A 187 -0.33 -11.80 -11.31
CA VAL A 187 0.86 -12.63 -11.42
C VAL A 187 0.58 -13.90 -12.24
N VAL A 188 -0.59 -14.54 -12.04
CA VAL A 188 -0.94 -15.81 -12.66
C VAL A 188 -2.41 -15.85 -13.09
N ASP A 189 -2.69 -16.59 -14.16
CA ASP A 189 -4.04 -16.86 -14.59
C ASP A 189 -4.70 -17.98 -13.77
N GLU A 190 -5.97 -17.82 -13.44
CA GLU A 190 -6.75 -18.82 -12.71
C GLU A 190 -6.79 -20.19 -13.41
N ALA A 191 -6.78 -20.20 -14.75
CA ALA A 191 -6.74 -21.43 -15.54
C ALA A 191 -5.44 -22.21 -15.32
N ASP A 192 -4.31 -21.53 -15.22
CA ASP A 192 -3.00 -22.17 -14.96
C ASP A 192 -2.94 -22.77 -13.55
N VAL A 193 -3.57 -22.12 -12.58
CA VAL A 193 -3.69 -22.67 -11.21
C VAL A 193 -4.62 -23.90 -11.20
N LYS A 194 -5.80 -23.83 -11.82
CA LYS A 194 -6.76 -24.93 -11.89
C LYS A 194 -6.21 -26.16 -12.62
N SER A 195 -5.39 -25.98 -13.64
CA SER A 195 -4.74 -27.07 -14.37
C SER A 195 -3.55 -27.68 -13.62
N GLY A 196 -3.10 -27.06 -12.52
CA GLY A 196 -1.92 -27.50 -11.78
C GLY A 196 -0.58 -27.08 -12.39
N LYS A 197 -0.60 -26.28 -13.46
CA LYS A 197 0.60 -25.71 -14.08
C LYS A 197 1.31 -24.74 -13.12
N VAL A 198 0.53 -23.95 -12.35
CA VAL A 198 1.03 -23.10 -11.28
C VAL A 198 0.51 -23.62 -9.95
N LYS A 199 1.37 -23.72 -8.95
CA LYS A 199 1.00 -24.15 -7.61
C LYS A 199 0.96 -22.96 -6.66
N ILE A 200 -0.09 -22.88 -5.82
CA ILE A 200 -0.18 -21.87 -4.75
C ILE A 200 0.02 -22.57 -3.41
N TYR A 201 0.93 -22.05 -2.62
CA TYR A 201 1.23 -22.51 -1.27
C TYR A 201 0.81 -21.44 -0.26
N ALA A 202 0.16 -21.86 0.81
CA ALA A 202 -0.25 -21.00 1.91
C ALA A 202 -0.14 -21.76 3.24
N PRO A 203 -0.02 -21.07 4.38
CA PRO A 203 -0.03 -21.71 5.69
C PRO A 203 -1.34 -22.47 5.97
N ALA A 204 -1.28 -23.48 6.83
CA ALA A 204 -2.49 -24.15 7.32
C ALA A 204 -3.43 -23.13 8.00
N GLY A 205 -4.75 -23.23 7.77
CA GLY A 205 -5.74 -22.29 8.29
C GLY A 205 -5.79 -20.94 7.57
N PHE A 206 -5.10 -20.79 6.44
CA PHE A 206 -5.06 -19.53 5.69
C PHE A 206 -6.45 -19.02 5.30
N MET A 207 -7.31 -19.88 4.78
CA MET A 207 -8.65 -19.47 4.32
C MET A 207 -9.53 -18.95 5.45
N GLU A 208 -9.52 -19.63 6.59
CA GLU A 208 -10.27 -19.22 7.77
C GLU A 208 -9.78 -17.86 8.29
N ALA A 209 -8.47 -17.67 8.36
CA ALA A 209 -7.88 -16.41 8.78
C ALA A 209 -8.20 -15.28 7.79
N ALA A 210 -8.04 -15.50 6.50
CA ALA A 210 -8.33 -14.51 5.46
C ALA A 210 -9.81 -14.09 5.44
N VAL A 211 -10.74 -15.04 5.61
CA VAL A 211 -12.18 -14.75 5.72
C VAL A 211 -12.50 -13.97 6.99
N ALA A 212 -11.94 -14.37 8.14
CA ALA A 212 -12.15 -13.69 9.40
C ALA A 212 -11.68 -12.22 9.35
N GLU A 213 -10.52 -11.96 8.80
CA GLU A 213 -9.94 -10.60 8.73
C GLU A 213 -10.63 -9.72 7.68
N ASN A 214 -10.86 -10.23 6.48
CA ASN A 214 -11.25 -9.38 5.34
C ASN A 214 -12.77 -9.32 5.12
N ILE A 215 -13.53 -10.31 5.59
CA ILE A 215 -15.00 -10.34 5.47
C ILE A 215 -15.64 -10.04 6.81
N MET A 216 -15.37 -10.82 7.85
CA MET A 216 -16.05 -10.67 9.13
C MET A 216 -15.62 -9.40 9.87
N ALA A 217 -14.32 -9.11 9.89
CA ALA A 217 -13.74 -7.91 10.51
C ALA A 217 -13.42 -6.79 9.53
N GLY A 218 -13.80 -6.90 8.24
CA GLY A 218 -13.37 -6.02 7.16
C GLY A 218 -13.59 -4.53 7.43
N ASN A 219 -14.74 -4.14 7.97
CA ASN A 219 -15.01 -2.74 8.33
C ASN A 219 -14.08 -2.21 9.44
N VAL A 220 -13.71 -3.06 10.40
CA VAL A 220 -12.77 -2.68 11.47
C VAL A 220 -11.36 -2.57 10.91
N MET A 221 -10.96 -3.52 10.07
CA MET A 221 -9.65 -3.52 9.42
C MET A 221 -9.48 -2.33 8.48
N SER A 222 -10.49 -1.99 7.68
CA SER A 222 -10.47 -0.81 6.80
C SER A 222 -10.30 0.49 7.59
N ARG A 223 -11.04 0.67 8.69
CA ARG A 223 -10.86 1.83 9.56
C ARG A 223 -9.48 1.88 10.19
N ARG A 224 -8.96 0.74 10.66
CA ARG A 224 -7.61 0.64 11.19
C ARG A 224 -6.56 1.02 10.15
N ALA A 225 -6.69 0.53 8.92
CA ALA A 225 -5.80 0.88 7.81
C ALA A 225 -5.81 2.39 7.53
N SER A 226 -6.98 3.04 7.51
CA SER A 226 -7.09 4.49 7.32
C SER A 226 -6.36 5.30 8.40
N TYR A 227 -6.31 4.82 9.65
CA TYR A 227 -5.51 5.47 10.70
C TYR A 227 -4.01 5.20 10.59
N MET A 228 -3.61 4.10 9.99
CA MET A 228 -2.19 3.72 9.87
C MET A 228 -1.52 4.31 8.63
N TYR A 229 -2.26 4.43 7.56
CA TYR A 229 -1.70 4.77 6.24
C TYR A 229 -2.22 6.10 5.67
N GLY A 230 -3.27 6.69 6.23
CA GLY A 230 -3.89 7.93 5.75
C GLY A 230 -5.05 7.75 4.80
#